data_53f51d61dc7ee79fe096d520267a8834
#
_entry.id   53f51d61dc7ee79fe096d520267a8834
#
_cell.length_a   1.000
_cell.length_b   1.000
_cell.length_c   1.000
_cell.angle_alpha   90.00
_cell.angle_beta   90.00
_cell.angle_gamma   90.00
#
_symmetry.space_group_name_H-M   'P 1'
#
loop_
_entity.id
_entity.type
_entity.pdbx_description
1 polymer ?
#
loop_
_entity_poly.entity_id
_entity_poly.type
_entity_poly.pdbx_seq_one_letter_code
_entity_poly.pdbx_strand_id
1 'polypeptide(L)'
;MVKALMLAWLIMAVAIGIAAAVVPSVEIDGGVLALLGVALLFGLVNALVGPVLRLISLPITVMTFGLFALVVNAALLALTAGLSDSLEVGGFLGAVVAAVVISVLAALLTFGVGVLGAREATR
;
A
#
# COMPACT_ATOMS: atom_id res chain seq x y z
N MET A 1 15.38 -1.25 -13.49
CA MET A 1 14.12 -0.55 -13.37
C MET A 1 12.91 -1.50 -13.33
N VAL A 2 12.79 -2.39 -14.30
CA VAL A 2 11.69 -3.36 -14.31
C VAL A 2 11.72 -4.27 -13.09
N LYS A 3 12.91 -4.74 -12.69
CA LYS A 3 13.07 -5.56 -11.48
C LYS A 3 12.56 -4.84 -10.23
N ALA A 4 12.91 -3.56 -10.08
CA ALA A 4 12.48 -2.78 -8.92
C ALA A 4 10.97 -2.59 -8.90
N LEU A 5 10.35 -2.36 -10.06
CA LEU A 5 8.90 -2.22 -10.16
C LEU A 5 8.18 -3.54 -9.84
N MET A 6 8.71 -4.65 -10.36
CA MET A 6 8.14 -5.97 -10.08
C MET A 6 8.26 -6.31 -8.60
N LEU A 7 9.41 -6.02 -7.99
CA LEU A 7 9.63 -6.27 -6.58
C LEU A 7 8.69 -5.43 -5.72
N ALA A 8 8.53 -4.15 -6.06
CA ALA A 8 7.62 -3.27 -5.35
C ALA A 8 6.18 -3.76 -5.45
N TRP A 9 5.77 -4.22 -6.63
CA TRP A 9 4.45 -4.80 -6.85
C TRP A 9 4.24 -6.04 -6.00
N LEU A 10 5.21 -6.95 -5.98
CA LEU A 10 5.11 -8.18 -5.18
C LEU A 10 5.08 -7.87 -3.68
N ILE A 11 5.90 -6.92 -3.22
CA ILE A 11 5.89 -6.50 -1.81
C ILE A 11 4.51 -5.95 -1.44
N MET A 12 3.94 -5.11 -2.30
CA MET A 12 2.62 -4.54 -2.05
C MET A 12 1.54 -5.63 -2.05
N ALA A 13 1.62 -6.59 -2.97
CA ALA A 13 0.69 -7.71 -3.02
C ALA A 13 0.74 -8.53 -1.73
N VAL A 14 1.94 -8.82 -1.24
CA VAL A 14 2.11 -9.56 0.02
C VAL A 14 1.56 -8.76 1.20
N ALA A 15 1.85 -7.46 1.25
CA ALA A 15 1.38 -6.59 2.32
C ALA A 15 -0.16 -6.52 2.35
N ILE A 16 -0.78 -6.36 1.19
CA ILE A 16 -2.24 -6.32 1.09
C ILE A 16 -2.84 -7.68 1.45
N GLY A 17 -2.22 -8.78 1.01
CA GLY A 17 -2.67 -10.12 1.33
C GLY A 17 -2.64 -10.40 2.82
N ILE A 18 -1.56 -10.01 3.50
CA ILE A 18 -1.45 -10.16 4.95
C ILE A 18 -2.48 -9.27 5.65
N ALA A 19 -2.65 -8.03 5.18
CA ALA A 19 -3.65 -7.12 5.74
C ALA A 19 -5.05 -7.72 5.63
N ALA A 20 -5.38 -8.33 4.50
CA ALA A 20 -6.68 -8.99 4.30
C ALA A 20 -6.87 -10.15 5.28
N ALA A 21 -5.80 -10.85 5.64
CA ALA A 21 -5.87 -11.94 6.61
C ALA A 21 -6.00 -11.45 8.05
N VAL A 22 -5.41 -10.29 8.37
CA VAL A 22 -5.33 -9.77 9.75
C VAL A 22 -6.45 -8.77 10.06
N VAL A 23 -6.81 -7.92 9.10
CA VAL A 23 -7.81 -6.87 9.29
C VAL A 23 -9.16 -7.38 8.80
N PRO A 24 -10.16 -7.55 9.71
CA PRO A 24 -11.44 -8.15 9.30
C PRO A 24 -12.21 -7.33 8.25
N SER A 25 -12.00 -6.01 8.20
CA SER A 25 -12.71 -5.15 7.25
C SER A 25 -12.12 -5.17 5.86
N VAL A 26 -10.94 -5.78 5.67
CA VAL A 26 -10.28 -5.87 4.37
C VAL A 26 -10.57 -7.25 3.79
N GLU A 27 -11.16 -7.26 2.61
CA GLU A 27 -11.50 -8.50 1.91
C GLU A 27 -11.02 -8.43 0.45
N ILE A 28 -10.42 -9.52 -0.01
CA ILE A 28 -10.02 -9.70 -1.40
C ILE A 28 -10.82 -10.86 -1.96
N ASP A 29 -11.60 -10.59 -2.98
CA ASP A 29 -12.44 -11.55 -3.66
C ASP A 29 -11.77 -11.97 -4.96
N GLY A 30 -11.58 -13.26 -5.16
CA GLY A 30 -11.05 -13.78 -6.42
C GLY A 30 -9.66 -14.43 -6.34
N GLY A 31 -9.13 -14.65 -5.14
CA GLY A 31 -7.89 -15.39 -4.95
C GLY A 31 -6.63 -14.60 -5.28
N VAL A 32 -5.57 -15.33 -5.61
CA VAL A 32 -4.24 -14.74 -5.83
C VAL A 32 -4.23 -13.82 -7.04
N LEU A 33 -4.92 -14.19 -8.12
CA LEU A 33 -4.96 -13.33 -9.31
C LEU A 33 -5.63 -11.99 -9.00
N ALA A 34 -6.72 -12.01 -8.23
CA ALA A 34 -7.38 -10.77 -7.81
C ALA A 34 -6.47 -9.95 -6.91
N LEU A 35 -5.72 -10.59 -6.01
CA LEU A 35 -4.77 -9.91 -5.14
C LEU A 35 -3.69 -9.20 -5.96
N LEU A 36 -3.12 -9.87 -6.95
CA LEU A 36 -2.11 -9.28 -7.82
C LEU A 36 -2.68 -8.09 -8.61
N GLY A 37 -3.93 -8.23 -9.09
CA GLY A 37 -4.61 -7.16 -9.79
C GLY A 37 -4.88 -5.95 -8.90
N VAL A 38 -5.32 -6.18 -7.67
CA VAL A 38 -5.56 -5.11 -6.70
C VAL A 38 -4.26 -4.37 -6.36
N ALA A 39 -3.17 -5.12 -6.16
CA ALA A 39 -1.87 -4.52 -5.87
C ALA A 39 -1.39 -3.66 -7.04
N LEU A 40 -1.59 -4.14 -8.26
CA LEU A 40 -1.24 -3.37 -9.45
C LEU A 40 -2.08 -2.09 -9.55
N LEU A 41 -3.39 -2.20 -9.32
CA LEU A 41 -4.28 -1.05 -9.35
C LEU A 41 -3.90 -0.02 -8.28
N PHE A 42 -3.61 -0.48 -7.07
CA PHE A 42 -3.16 0.40 -5.99
C PHE A 42 -1.85 1.10 -6.36
N GLY A 43 -0.92 0.37 -6.97
CA GLY A 43 0.33 0.95 -7.45
C GLY A 43 0.10 2.02 -8.51
N LEU A 44 -0.83 1.78 -9.43
CA LEU A 44 -1.17 2.76 -10.46
C LEU A 44 -1.83 4.00 -9.84
N VAL A 45 -2.77 3.82 -8.91
CA VAL A 45 -3.41 4.93 -8.21
C VAL A 45 -2.37 5.75 -7.45
N ASN A 46 -1.45 5.08 -6.75
CA ASN A 46 -0.36 5.77 -6.06
C ASN A 46 0.52 6.55 -7.04
N ALA A 47 0.83 5.98 -8.19
CA ALA A 47 1.71 6.61 -9.16
C ALA A 47 1.07 7.83 -9.83
N LEU A 48 -0.23 7.77 -10.10
CA LEU A 48 -0.93 8.83 -10.85
C LEU A 48 -1.53 9.90 -9.94
N VAL A 49 -2.18 9.48 -8.87
CA VAL A 49 -2.93 10.39 -7.98
C VAL A 49 -2.10 10.75 -6.75
N GLY A 50 -1.26 9.82 -6.27
CA GLY A 50 -0.50 10.00 -5.05
C GLY A 50 0.37 11.25 -5.01
N PRO A 51 1.20 11.52 -6.03
CA PRO A 51 2.05 12.71 -6.03
C PRO A 51 1.28 14.01 -5.89
N VAL A 52 0.13 14.11 -6.57
CA VAL A 52 -0.71 15.32 -6.53
C VAL A 52 -1.26 15.52 -5.12
N LEU A 53 -1.82 14.45 -4.53
CA LEU A 53 -2.39 14.52 -3.18
C LEU A 53 -1.33 14.81 -2.14
N ARG A 54 -0.17 14.19 -2.25
CA ARG A 54 0.92 14.39 -1.29
C ARG A 54 1.47 15.81 -1.36
N LEU A 55 1.58 16.36 -2.56
CA LEU A 55 2.08 17.74 -2.72
C LEU A 55 1.09 18.75 -2.14
N ILE A 56 -0.20 18.58 -2.44
CA ILE A 56 -1.24 19.48 -1.92
C ILE A 56 -1.32 19.38 -0.39
N SER A 57 -1.13 18.18 0.14
CA SER A 57 -1.24 17.92 1.58
C SER A 57 0.04 18.21 2.36
N LEU A 58 1.14 18.56 1.69
CA LEU A 58 2.44 18.71 2.32
C LEU A 58 2.43 19.66 3.53
N PRO A 59 1.83 20.87 3.45
CA PRO A 59 1.81 21.76 4.61
C PRO A 59 1.13 21.11 5.82
N ILE A 60 0.00 20.43 5.60
CA ILE A 60 -0.73 19.78 6.67
C ILE A 60 0.05 18.60 7.22
N THR A 61 0.70 17.84 6.34
CA THR A 61 1.53 16.70 6.73
C THR A 61 2.68 17.14 7.64
N VAL A 62 3.35 18.24 7.30
CA VAL A 62 4.43 18.78 8.12
C VAL A 62 3.89 19.21 9.49
N MET A 63 2.75 19.91 9.52
CA MET A 63 2.16 20.37 10.77
C MET A 63 1.73 19.22 11.70
N THR A 64 1.38 18.10 11.16
CA THR A 64 0.93 16.93 11.94
C THR A 64 2.04 15.90 12.17
N PHE A 65 3.30 16.29 11.91
CA PHE A 65 4.46 15.40 12.06
C PHE A 65 4.33 14.11 11.25
N GLY A 66 3.71 14.22 10.08
CA GLY A 66 3.54 13.08 9.17
C GLY A 66 2.27 12.27 9.36
N LEU A 67 1.47 12.52 10.39
CA LEU A 67 0.22 11.79 10.60
C LEU A 67 -0.74 11.93 9.43
N PHE A 68 -0.76 13.11 8.80
CA PHE A 68 -1.65 13.33 7.67
C PHE A 68 -1.28 12.48 6.45
N ALA A 69 -0.03 12.02 6.38
CA ALA A 69 0.39 11.10 5.32
C ALA A 69 -0.40 9.78 5.39
N LEU A 70 -0.75 9.33 6.61
CA LEU A 70 -1.58 8.14 6.77
C LEU A 70 -2.99 8.38 6.23
N VAL A 71 -3.53 9.59 6.43
CA VAL A 71 -4.85 9.94 5.90
C VAL A 71 -4.83 9.93 4.36
N VAL A 72 -3.78 10.49 3.76
CA VAL A 72 -3.62 10.48 2.30
C VAL A 72 -3.52 9.05 1.78
N ASN A 73 -2.73 8.21 2.45
CA ASN A 73 -2.57 6.82 2.05
C ASN A 73 -3.89 6.06 2.18
N ALA A 74 -4.66 6.32 3.23
CA ALA A 74 -5.99 5.73 3.40
C ALA A 74 -6.94 6.17 2.28
N ALA A 75 -6.88 7.45 1.89
CA ALA A 75 -7.69 7.96 0.78
C ALA A 75 -7.34 7.27 -0.53
N LEU A 76 -6.06 7.03 -0.78
CA LEU A 76 -5.60 6.32 -1.98
C LEU A 76 -6.10 4.88 -1.97
N LEU A 77 -6.05 4.23 -0.81
CA LEU A 77 -6.54 2.86 -0.67
C LEU A 77 -8.06 2.80 -0.87
N ALA A 78 -8.79 3.76 -0.29
CA ALA A 78 -10.23 3.83 -0.46
C ALA A 78 -10.61 4.08 -1.92
N LEU A 79 -9.86 4.91 -2.61
CA LEU A 79 -10.05 5.14 -4.04
C LEU A 79 -9.84 3.85 -4.83
N THR A 80 -8.79 3.11 -4.49
CA THR A 80 -8.51 1.82 -5.12
C THR A 80 -9.66 0.84 -4.90
N ALA A 81 -10.19 0.79 -3.67
CA ALA A 81 -11.33 -0.07 -3.35
C ALA A 81 -12.58 0.33 -4.16
N GLY A 82 -12.76 1.63 -4.40
CA GLY A 82 -13.87 2.11 -5.21
C GLY A 82 -13.73 1.78 -6.69
N LEU A 83 -12.51 1.60 -7.18
CA LEU A 83 -12.23 1.26 -8.56
C LEU A 83 -12.17 -0.25 -8.82
N SER A 84 -12.10 -1.05 -7.77
CA SER A 84 -11.97 -2.51 -7.87
C SER A 84 -13.09 -3.19 -7.12
N ASP A 85 -13.77 -4.15 -7.78
CA ASP A 85 -14.79 -4.97 -7.13
C ASP A 85 -14.16 -6.03 -6.23
N SER A 86 -12.87 -6.27 -6.37
CA SER A 86 -12.16 -7.31 -5.62
C SER A 86 -11.68 -6.87 -4.25
N LEU A 87 -11.62 -5.56 -3.98
CA LEU A 87 -11.10 -5.04 -2.71
C LEU A 87 -12.20 -4.34 -1.93
N GLU A 88 -12.37 -4.73 -0.67
CA GLU A 88 -13.20 -4.04 0.29
C GLU A 88 -12.38 -3.69 1.51
N VAL A 89 -12.58 -2.51 2.07
CA VAL A 89 -11.82 -2.04 3.23
C VAL A 89 -12.70 -1.61 4.41
N GLY A 90 -14.02 -1.68 4.27
CA GLY A 90 -14.94 -1.39 5.37
C GLY A 90 -15.14 0.09 5.65
N GLY A 91 -15.20 0.92 4.61
CA GLY A 91 -15.39 2.36 4.74
C GLY A 91 -14.08 3.09 5.02
N PHE A 92 -14.18 4.38 5.38
CA PHE A 92 -12.97 5.20 5.55
C PHE A 92 -12.15 4.77 6.76
N LEU A 93 -12.81 4.46 7.89
CA LEU A 93 -12.09 3.98 9.08
C LEU A 93 -11.39 2.67 8.80
N GLY A 94 -12.05 1.75 8.09
CA GLY A 94 -11.43 0.51 7.65
C GLY A 94 -10.24 0.76 6.75
N ALA A 95 -10.34 1.76 5.85
CA ALA A 95 -9.23 2.13 4.98
C ALA A 95 -8.06 2.69 5.78
N VAL A 96 -8.31 3.47 6.84
CA VAL A 96 -7.24 3.99 7.71
C VAL A 96 -6.51 2.85 8.42
N VAL A 97 -7.26 1.92 9.02
CA VAL A 97 -6.67 0.76 9.69
C VAL A 97 -5.87 -0.08 8.70
N ALA A 98 -6.45 -0.35 7.53
CA ALA A 98 -5.78 -1.13 6.49
C ALA A 98 -4.51 -0.42 6.01
N ALA A 99 -4.58 0.90 5.81
CA ALA A 99 -3.42 1.68 5.36
C ALA A 99 -2.28 1.62 6.37
N VAL A 100 -2.58 1.70 7.67
CA VAL A 100 -1.55 1.57 8.71
C VAL A 100 -0.91 0.19 8.65
N VAL A 101 -1.71 -0.86 8.60
CA VAL A 101 -1.20 -2.24 8.54
C VAL A 101 -0.37 -2.46 7.28
N ILE A 102 -0.89 -2.05 6.11
CA ILE A 102 -0.20 -2.22 4.83
C ILE A 102 1.11 -1.43 4.84
N SER A 103 1.10 -0.19 5.34
CA SER A 103 2.28 0.66 5.38
C SER A 103 3.38 0.06 6.25
N VAL A 104 3.02 -0.44 7.43
CA VAL A 104 3.98 -1.08 8.33
C VAL A 104 4.54 -2.35 7.70
N LEU A 105 3.68 -3.19 7.14
CA LEU A 105 4.11 -4.43 6.50
C LEU A 105 4.99 -4.16 5.29
N ALA A 106 4.60 -3.21 4.44
CA ALA A 106 5.38 -2.86 3.27
C ALA A 106 6.75 -2.29 3.66
N ALA A 107 6.80 -1.47 4.71
CA ALA A 107 8.06 -0.92 5.21
C ALA A 107 8.97 -2.01 5.74
N LEU A 108 8.41 -2.96 6.51
CA LEU A 108 9.19 -4.08 7.05
C LEU A 108 9.70 -4.99 5.95
N LEU A 109 8.87 -5.29 4.95
CA LEU A 109 9.26 -6.14 3.83
C LEU A 109 10.34 -5.45 2.98
N THR A 110 10.18 -4.16 2.74
CA THR A 110 11.15 -3.39 1.97
C THR A 110 12.49 -3.32 2.70
N PHE A 111 12.46 -3.09 4.00
CA PHE A 111 13.67 -3.07 4.83
C PHE A 111 14.35 -4.43 4.81
N GLY A 112 13.59 -5.52 4.98
CA GLY A 112 14.14 -6.86 4.96
C GLY A 112 14.79 -7.21 3.64
N VAL A 113 14.15 -6.87 2.52
CA VAL A 113 14.69 -7.10 1.19
C VAL A 113 15.95 -6.26 0.99
N GLY A 114 15.97 -5.01 1.46
CA GLY A 114 17.13 -4.14 1.38
C GLY A 114 18.33 -4.69 2.14
N VAL A 115 18.09 -5.20 3.35
CA VAL A 115 19.15 -5.82 4.16
C VAL A 115 19.73 -7.05 3.47
N LEU A 116 18.86 -7.91 2.93
CA LEU A 116 19.31 -9.10 2.21
C LEU A 116 20.11 -8.73 0.95
N GLY A 117 19.66 -7.73 0.21
CA GLY A 117 20.38 -7.23 -0.95
C GLY A 117 21.74 -6.67 -0.59
N ALA A 118 21.84 -5.92 0.51
CA ALA A 118 23.12 -5.38 0.98
C ALA A 118 24.08 -6.50 1.39
N ARG A 119 23.56 -7.55 2.04
CA ARG A 119 24.38 -8.70 2.43
C ARG A 119 24.94 -9.44 1.22
N GLU A 120 24.14 -9.58 0.18
CA GLU A 120 24.59 -10.20 -1.06
C GLU A 120 25.65 -9.35 -1.76
N ALA A 121 25.49 -8.02 -1.74
CA ALA A 121 26.42 -7.11 -2.37
C ALA A 121 27.80 -7.13 -1.70
N THR A 122 27.88 -7.47 -0.41
CA THR A 122 29.14 -7.51 0.33
C THR A 122 29.84 -8.87 0.25
N ARG A 123 29.25 -9.84 -0.38
CA ARG A 123 29.85 -11.16 -0.59
C ARG A 123 30.71 -11.15 -1.85
#